data_08140b349a9fe9317cab44ef8a65ef9a
#
_entry.id   08140b349a9fe9317cab44ef8a65ef9a
#
_cell.length_a   1.000
_cell.length_b   1.000
_cell.length_c   1.000
_cell.angle_alpha   90.00
_cell.angle_beta   90.00
_cell.angle_gamma   90.00
#
_symmetry.space_group_name_H-M   'P 1'
#
loop_
_entity.id
_entity.type
_entity.pdbx_description
1 polymer ?
#
loop_
_entity_poly.entity_id
_entity_poly.type
_entity_poly.pdbx_seq_one_letter_code
_entity_poly.pdbx_strand_id
1 'polypeptide(L)'
;MMKQLRTSGKTFAVIFMVAFIAACSGNTKQNEASQEAERRAQEAAAEAQRKEERLRDAISAAGDIIYFAYDSSVMTTEGRRVADAHIALLQTNNSNVKLEGHTDERGTREYNLALGERRANAVRDYMVVNGVSSGRIETVSYGEEDPVAMGSSEASWSQNRRVAIQ
;
A
#
# COMPACT_ATOMS: atom_id res chain seq x y z
N MET A 1 -10.55 -29.46 31.31
CA MET A 1 -10.46 -28.02 31.01
C MET A 1 -10.03 -27.86 29.56
N MET A 2 -10.97 -27.80 28.64
CA MET A 2 -10.72 -27.71 27.18
C MET A 2 -10.80 -26.23 26.76
N LYS A 3 -9.70 -25.69 26.26
CA LYS A 3 -9.67 -24.36 25.65
C LYS A 3 -10.14 -24.47 24.19
N GLN A 4 -11.27 -23.87 23.88
CA GLN A 4 -11.79 -23.69 22.53
C GLN A 4 -10.96 -22.64 21.78
N LEU A 5 -10.35 -23.03 20.68
CA LEU A 5 -9.78 -22.10 19.69
C LEU A 5 -10.94 -21.50 18.87
N ARG A 6 -11.13 -20.20 18.97
CA ARG A 6 -12.02 -19.44 18.08
C ARG A 6 -11.23 -19.05 16.82
N THR A 7 -11.47 -19.76 15.74
CA THR A 7 -11.07 -19.33 14.39
C THR A 7 -12.15 -18.38 13.85
N SER A 8 -11.82 -17.10 13.75
CA SER A 8 -12.67 -16.09 13.11
C SER A 8 -12.34 -16.03 11.62
N GLY A 9 -12.95 -16.91 10.84
CA GLY A 9 -12.95 -16.82 9.38
C GLY A 9 -14.14 -16.00 8.91
N LYS A 10 -13.93 -14.77 8.50
CA LYS A 10 -14.97 -13.98 7.81
C LYS A 10 -14.99 -14.39 6.33
N THR A 11 -15.69 -15.47 6.03
CA THR A 11 -16.09 -15.79 4.66
C THR A 11 -17.26 -14.90 4.28
N PHE A 12 -17.02 -13.95 3.38
CA PHE A 12 -18.09 -13.24 2.68
C PHE A 12 -18.71 -14.20 1.67
N ALA A 13 -19.78 -14.88 2.07
CA ALA A 13 -20.64 -15.62 1.16
C ALA A 13 -21.56 -14.60 0.47
N VAL A 14 -21.23 -14.24 -0.76
CA VAL A 14 -22.16 -13.54 -1.65
C VAL A 14 -23.16 -14.57 -2.14
N ILE A 15 -24.34 -14.61 -1.50
CA ILE A 15 -25.46 -15.44 -1.94
C ILE A 15 -26.12 -14.73 -3.11
N PHE A 16 -25.84 -15.18 -4.33
CA PHE A 16 -26.63 -14.82 -5.51
C PHE A 16 -27.94 -15.64 -5.49
N MET A 17 -29.02 -14.97 -5.11
CA MET A 17 -30.37 -15.52 -5.22
C MET A 17 -30.82 -15.36 -6.69
N VAL A 18 -30.64 -16.43 -7.46
CA VAL A 18 -31.20 -16.52 -8.82
C VAL A 18 -32.69 -16.83 -8.69
N ALA A 19 -33.53 -15.83 -8.86
CA ALA A 19 -34.98 -16.05 -9.03
C ALA A 19 -35.24 -16.56 -10.45
N PHE A 20 -35.56 -17.84 -10.59
CA PHE A 20 -36.12 -18.43 -11.78
C PHE A 20 -37.55 -17.93 -11.98
N ILE A 21 -37.78 -17.06 -12.96
CA ILE A 21 -39.10 -16.79 -13.53
C ILE A 21 -39.09 -17.39 -14.91
N ALA A 22 -39.72 -18.54 -15.06
CA ALA A 22 -40.04 -19.13 -16.35
C ALA A 22 -41.21 -18.37 -16.97
N ALA A 23 -40.95 -17.58 -18.02
CA ALA A 23 -41.95 -17.12 -18.95
C ALA A 23 -41.47 -17.32 -20.36
N CYS A 24 -42.18 -18.17 -21.07
CA CYS A 24 -41.92 -18.57 -22.46
C CYS A 24 -42.05 -17.43 -23.46
N SER A 25 -41.25 -17.54 -24.51
CA SER A 25 -41.41 -16.96 -25.86
C SER A 25 -40.94 -15.51 -26.05
N GLY A 26 -39.78 -15.36 -26.66
CA GLY A 26 -39.47 -14.19 -27.47
C GLY A 26 -38.20 -13.42 -27.12
N ASN A 27 -37.18 -14.02 -26.47
CA ASN A 27 -36.00 -13.19 -26.15
C ASN A 27 -34.63 -13.91 -26.14
N THR A 28 -34.39 -14.78 -27.11
CA THR A 28 -33.05 -15.44 -27.24
C THR A 28 -31.94 -14.40 -27.43
N LYS A 29 -32.12 -13.38 -28.23
CA LYS A 29 -31.13 -12.31 -28.49
C LYS A 29 -30.83 -11.45 -27.25
N GLN A 30 -31.82 -11.21 -26.41
CA GLN A 30 -31.66 -10.41 -25.20
C GLN A 30 -30.95 -11.19 -24.07
N ASN A 31 -31.21 -12.50 -24.01
CA ASN A 31 -30.50 -13.39 -23.08
C ASN A 31 -29.04 -13.60 -23.49
N GLU A 32 -28.73 -13.73 -24.78
CA GLU A 32 -27.37 -13.85 -25.30
C GLU A 32 -26.55 -12.57 -25.02
N ALA A 33 -27.14 -11.39 -25.25
CA ALA A 33 -26.50 -10.10 -24.95
C ALA A 33 -26.24 -9.91 -23.45
N SER A 34 -27.16 -10.36 -22.58
CA SER A 34 -26.98 -10.30 -21.13
C SER A 34 -25.89 -11.23 -20.65
N GLN A 35 -25.84 -12.47 -21.16
CA GLN A 35 -24.80 -13.44 -20.83
C GLN A 35 -23.42 -12.99 -21.30
N GLU A 36 -23.34 -12.37 -22.48
CA GLU A 36 -22.09 -11.83 -22.99
C GLU A 36 -21.61 -10.64 -22.16
N ALA A 37 -22.52 -9.74 -21.72
CA ALA A 37 -22.19 -8.63 -20.83
C ALA A 37 -21.68 -9.13 -19.46
N GLU A 38 -22.34 -10.15 -18.88
CA GLU A 38 -21.90 -10.77 -17.62
C GLU A 38 -20.52 -11.42 -17.76
N ARG A 39 -20.27 -12.15 -18.87
CA ARG A 39 -18.96 -12.75 -19.12
C ARG A 39 -17.86 -11.71 -19.25
N ARG A 40 -18.11 -10.62 -20.00
CA ARG A 40 -17.16 -9.50 -20.13
C ARG A 40 -16.89 -8.82 -18.77
N ALA A 41 -17.92 -8.66 -17.94
CA ALA A 41 -17.76 -8.11 -16.60
C ALA A 41 -16.92 -9.03 -15.70
N GLN A 42 -17.13 -10.36 -15.78
CA GLN A 42 -16.34 -11.34 -15.05
C GLN A 42 -14.88 -11.38 -15.53
N GLU A 43 -14.65 -11.34 -16.85
CA GLU A 43 -13.30 -11.28 -17.42
C GLU A 43 -12.56 -10.01 -16.99
N ALA A 44 -13.23 -8.83 -17.02
CA ALA A 44 -12.67 -7.56 -16.56
C ALA A 44 -12.36 -7.57 -15.05
N ALA A 45 -13.24 -8.15 -14.24
CA ALA A 45 -13.00 -8.30 -12.80
C ALA A 45 -11.82 -9.23 -12.51
N ALA A 46 -11.70 -10.34 -13.23
CA ALA A 46 -10.58 -11.26 -13.10
C ALA A 46 -9.24 -10.63 -13.54
N GLU A 47 -9.27 -9.80 -14.59
CA GLU A 47 -8.08 -9.05 -15.04
C GLU A 47 -7.66 -8.01 -14.00
N ALA A 48 -8.61 -7.27 -13.42
CA ALA A 48 -8.35 -6.31 -12.36
C ALA A 48 -7.72 -6.97 -11.12
N GLN A 49 -8.23 -8.14 -10.71
CA GLN A 49 -7.68 -8.91 -9.60
C GLN A 49 -6.23 -9.38 -9.88
N ARG A 50 -5.97 -9.91 -11.08
CA ARG A 50 -4.60 -10.32 -11.47
C ARG A 50 -3.64 -9.14 -11.52
N LYS A 51 -4.12 -7.97 -11.93
CA LYS A 51 -3.31 -6.74 -11.92
C LYS A 51 -2.96 -6.35 -10.50
N GLU A 52 -3.93 -6.34 -9.58
CA GLU A 52 -3.71 -6.01 -8.18
C GLU A 52 -2.73 -7.00 -7.50
N GLU A 53 -2.86 -8.29 -7.77
CA GLU A 53 -1.95 -9.33 -7.28
C GLU A 53 -0.51 -9.08 -7.73
N ARG A 54 -0.30 -8.81 -9.04
CA ARG A 54 1.03 -8.48 -9.57
C ARG A 54 1.63 -7.23 -8.91
N LEU A 55 0.81 -6.21 -8.60
CA LEU A 55 1.27 -5.01 -7.93
C LEU A 55 1.66 -5.28 -6.47
N ARG A 56 0.93 -6.14 -5.77
CA ARG A 56 1.29 -6.59 -4.43
C ARG A 56 2.59 -7.41 -4.42
N ASP A 57 2.79 -8.27 -5.41
CA ASP A 57 4.05 -9.00 -5.59
C ASP A 57 5.22 -8.02 -5.86
N ALA A 58 4.99 -6.98 -6.67
CA ALA A 58 6.00 -5.96 -6.94
C ALA A 58 6.37 -5.18 -5.66
N ILE A 59 5.40 -4.85 -4.79
CA ILE A 59 5.65 -4.24 -3.48
C ILE A 59 6.43 -5.21 -2.59
N SER A 60 6.02 -6.48 -2.52
CA SER A 60 6.74 -7.49 -1.74
C SER A 60 8.21 -7.63 -2.16
N ALA A 61 8.49 -7.47 -3.44
CA ALA A 61 9.86 -7.47 -3.98
C ALA A 61 10.62 -6.16 -3.75
N ALA A 62 9.93 -5.01 -3.80
CA ALA A 62 10.54 -3.69 -3.60
C ALA A 62 10.73 -3.35 -2.11
N GLY A 63 9.86 -3.89 -1.23
CA GLY A 63 9.79 -3.59 0.19
C GLY A 63 8.98 -2.33 0.49
N ASP A 64 8.86 -2.05 1.80
CA ASP A 64 8.05 -0.95 2.34
C ASP A 64 8.95 0.14 2.99
N ILE A 65 10.26 0.08 2.78
CA ILE A 65 11.22 0.95 3.44
C ILE A 65 12.04 1.75 2.41
N ILE A 66 12.06 3.06 2.60
CA ILE A 66 12.88 3.99 1.83
C ILE A 66 14.00 4.51 2.72
N TYR A 67 15.25 4.24 2.33
CA TYR A 67 16.45 4.66 3.08
C TYR A 67 17.00 5.99 2.58
N PHE A 68 17.62 6.73 3.51
CA PHE A 68 18.19 8.05 3.28
C PHE A 68 19.67 8.13 3.68
N ALA A 69 20.40 9.00 2.99
CA ALA A 69 21.75 9.34 3.40
C ALA A 69 21.74 10.10 4.74
N TYR A 70 22.92 10.17 5.36
CA TYR A 70 23.10 10.98 6.57
C TYR A 70 22.72 12.43 6.30
N ASP A 71 22.00 13.01 7.25
CA ASP A 71 21.53 14.42 7.22
C ASP A 71 20.85 14.83 5.91
N SER A 72 20.15 13.92 5.27
CA SER A 72 19.48 14.16 3.99
C SER A 72 18.03 13.71 4.03
N SER A 73 17.16 14.46 3.32
CA SER A 73 15.79 14.09 2.98
C SER A 73 15.62 13.86 1.46
N VAL A 74 16.71 13.78 0.70
CA VAL A 74 16.67 13.51 -0.75
C VAL A 74 16.46 12.02 -0.98
N MET A 75 15.42 11.67 -1.72
CA MET A 75 15.14 10.28 -2.09
C MET A 75 16.19 9.75 -3.08
N THR A 76 16.72 8.57 -2.78
CA THR A 76 17.60 7.82 -3.70
C THR A 76 16.81 7.27 -4.89
N THR A 77 17.51 6.80 -5.94
CA THR A 77 16.87 6.09 -7.06
C THR A 77 16.15 4.83 -6.59
N GLU A 78 16.75 4.09 -5.64
CA GLU A 78 16.13 2.92 -5.04
C GLU A 78 14.89 3.30 -4.22
N GLY A 79 14.96 4.36 -3.42
CA GLY A 79 13.80 4.87 -2.68
C GLY A 79 12.64 5.28 -3.59
N ARG A 80 12.93 5.89 -4.74
CA ARG A 80 11.88 6.18 -5.74
C ARG A 80 11.27 4.90 -6.31
N ARG A 81 12.08 3.87 -6.58
CA ARG A 81 11.58 2.58 -7.07
C ARG A 81 10.62 1.91 -6.07
N VAL A 82 10.92 1.98 -4.77
CA VAL A 82 10.00 1.53 -3.71
C VAL A 82 8.70 2.34 -3.76
N ALA A 83 8.80 3.67 -3.78
CA ALA A 83 7.62 4.53 -3.84
C ALA A 83 6.76 4.27 -5.10
N ASP A 84 7.38 4.03 -6.27
CA ASP A 84 6.68 3.76 -7.53
C ASP A 84 5.84 2.47 -7.46
N ALA A 85 6.34 1.42 -6.79
CA ALA A 85 5.59 0.19 -6.59
C ALA A 85 4.31 0.43 -5.75
N HIS A 86 4.41 1.22 -4.68
CA HIS A 86 3.26 1.61 -3.86
C HIS A 86 2.30 2.53 -4.61
N ILE A 87 2.80 3.52 -5.36
CA ILE A 87 1.98 4.42 -6.19
C ILE A 87 1.13 3.61 -7.17
N ALA A 88 1.74 2.63 -7.85
CA ALA A 88 1.04 1.79 -8.83
C ALA A 88 -0.13 1.03 -8.19
N LEU A 89 0.01 0.51 -6.97
CA LEU A 89 -1.08 -0.13 -6.24
C LEU A 89 -2.14 0.89 -5.79
N LEU A 90 -1.72 2.02 -5.20
CA LEU A 90 -2.62 3.06 -4.71
C LEU A 90 -3.48 3.68 -5.82
N GLN A 91 -3.03 3.66 -7.08
CA GLN A 91 -3.80 4.09 -8.24
C GLN A 91 -4.89 3.09 -8.65
N THR A 92 -4.84 1.84 -8.19
CA THR A 92 -5.85 0.82 -8.51
C THR A 92 -6.94 0.70 -7.46
N ASN A 93 -6.74 1.30 -6.29
CA ASN A 93 -7.66 1.21 -5.14
C ASN A 93 -7.81 2.56 -4.43
N ASN A 94 -8.64 2.62 -3.39
CA ASN A 94 -8.86 3.80 -2.56
C ASN A 94 -8.23 3.70 -1.16
N SER A 95 -7.20 2.85 -0.99
CA SER A 95 -6.52 2.69 0.30
C SER A 95 -5.78 3.96 0.70
N ASN A 96 -5.70 4.20 1.98
CA ASN A 96 -4.84 5.22 2.57
C ASN A 96 -3.46 4.63 2.82
N VAL A 97 -2.47 5.49 2.97
CA VAL A 97 -1.09 5.15 3.29
C VAL A 97 -0.58 6.08 4.38
N LYS A 98 0.21 5.55 5.31
CA LYS A 98 0.90 6.30 6.34
C LYS A 98 2.41 6.23 6.10
N LEU A 99 3.08 7.36 6.14
CA LEU A 99 4.52 7.51 5.96
C LEU A 99 5.17 7.87 7.30
N GLU A 100 5.98 6.98 7.83
CA GLU A 100 6.63 7.12 9.13
C GLU A 100 8.10 7.47 8.93
N GLY A 101 8.48 8.69 9.31
CA GLY A 101 9.84 9.22 9.16
C GLY A 101 10.70 8.97 10.38
N HIS A 102 11.90 8.42 10.14
CA HIS A 102 12.86 8.09 11.19
C HIS A 102 14.26 8.63 10.87
N THR A 103 15.06 8.76 11.93
CA THR A 103 16.47 9.19 11.85
C THR A 103 17.37 8.25 12.66
N ASP A 104 18.67 8.40 12.51
CA ASP A 104 19.62 7.86 13.46
C ASP A 104 19.72 8.77 14.73
N GLU A 105 20.41 8.31 15.76
CA GLU A 105 20.52 8.94 17.07
C GLU A 105 21.40 10.21 17.11
N ARG A 106 22.05 10.59 16.00
CA ARG A 106 22.97 11.73 15.97
C ARG A 106 22.20 13.03 15.78
N GLY A 107 22.43 13.97 16.69
CA GLY A 107 21.77 15.28 16.70
C GLY A 107 20.94 15.51 17.95
N THR A 108 20.08 16.53 17.92
CA THR A 108 19.10 16.77 18.99
C THR A 108 17.77 16.09 18.61
N ARG A 109 16.99 15.75 19.62
CA ARG A 109 15.66 15.17 19.46
C ARG A 109 14.77 16.02 18.55
N GLU A 110 14.75 17.34 18.76
CA GLU A 110 13.95 18.29 17.97
C GLU A 110 14.41 18.32 16.51
N TYR A 111 15.73 18.31 16.29
CA TYR A 111 16.30 18.24 14.94
C TYR A 111 15.90 16.97 14.22
N ASN A 112 16.00 15.82 14.93
CA ASN A 112 15.68 14.51 14.38
C ASN A 112 14.19 14.33 14.09
N LEU A 113 13.30 14.85 14.92
CA LEU A 113 11.87 14.92 14.61
C LEU A 113 11.60 15.72 13.34
N ALA A 114 12.20 16.90 13.21
CA ALA A 114 12.05 17.73 12.01
C ALA A 114 12.67 17.07 10.76
N LEU A 115 13.80 16.36 10.89
CA LEU A 115 14.42 15.63 9.77
C LEU A 115 13.55 14.44 9.33
N GLY A 116 13.01 13.67 10.27
CA GLY A 116 12.08 12.58 9.97
C GLY A 116 10.83 13.08 9.26
N GLU A 117 10.28 14.23 9.69
CA GLU A 117 9.15 14.88 9.01
C GLU A 117 9.50 15.32 7.58
N ARG A 118 10.67 15.93 7.36
CA ARG A 118 11.12 16.30 6.02
C ARG A 118 11.25 15.10 5.10
N ARG A 119 11.74 13.96 5.60
CA ARG A 119 11.83 12.70 4.84
C ARG A 119 10.46 12.18 4.45
N ALA A 120 9.53 12.06 5.42
CA ALA A 120 8.17 11.62 5.15
C ALA A 120 7.46 12.54 4.14
N ASN A 121 7.62 13.86 4.28
CA ASN A 121 7.07 14.83 3.34
C ASN A 121 7.68 14.73 1.94
N ALA A 122 8.99 14.44 1.82
CA ALA A 122 9.62 14.23 0.51
C ALA A 122 9.04 13.02 -0.23
N VAL A 123 8.75 11.93 0.50
CA VAL A 123 8.06 10.76 -0.07
C VAL A 123 6.61 11.10 -0.44
N ARG A 124 5.89 11.78 0.45
CA ARG A 124 4.51 12.23 0.17
C ARG A 124 4.45 13.08 -1.09
N ASP A 125 5.30 14.08 -1.19
CA ASP A 125 5.30 15.02 -2.31
C ASP A 125 5.62 14.29 -3.63
N TYR A 126 6.54 13.33 -3.59
CA TYR A 126 6.81 12.46 -4.72
C TYR A 126 5.57 11.63 -5.12
N MET A 127 4.86 11.01 -4.16
CA MET A 127 3.64 10.25 -4.43
C MET A 127 2.52 11.13 -5.00
N VAL A 128 2.36 12.36 -4.46
CA VAL A 128 1.34 13.31 -4.93
C VAL A 128 1.61 13.74 -6.38
N VAL A 129 2.85 14.10 -6.71
CA VAL A 129 3.24 14.47 -8.09
C VAL A 129 2.99 13.31 -9.07
N ASN A 130 3.10 12.07 -8.60
CA ASN A 130 2.84 10.87 -9.39
C ASN A 130 1.38 10.36 -9.29
N GLY A 131 0.45 11.20 -8.81
CA GLY A 131 -1.01 10.98 -8.97
C GLY A 131 -1.73 10.35 -7.78
N VAL A 132 -1.09 10.22 -6.61
CA VAL A 132 -1.78 9.83 -5.38
C VAL A 132 -2.40 11.07 -4.73
N SER A 133 -3.69 11.02 -4.36
CA SER A 133 -4.34 12.13 -3.68
C SER A 133 -3.69 12.42 -2.32
N SER A 134 -3.37 13.69 -2.04
CA SER A 134 -2.75 14.11 -0.77
C SER A 134 -3.59 13.77 0.45
N GLY A 135 -4.93 13.76 0.33
CA GLY A 135 -5.85 13.38 1.40
C GLY A 135 -5.81 11.89 1.79
N ARG A 136 -5.09 11.07 1.02
CA ARG A 136 -4.89 9.65 1.29
C ARG A 136 -3.53 9.34 1.94
N ILE A 137 -2.69 10.35 2.12
CA ILE A 137 -1.33 10.18 2.64
C ILE A 137 -1.20 10.89 3.98
N GLU A 138 -1.01 10.13 5.03
CA GLU A 138 -0.66 10.63 6.36
C GLU A 138 0.85 10.62 6.53
N THR A 139 1.43 11.66 7.13
CA THR A 139 2.86 11.70 7.48
C THR A 139 3.03 11.87 8.98
N VAL A 140 3.91 11.05 9.57
CA VAL A 140 4.28 11.11 10.98
C VAL A 140 5.79 11.03 11.09
N SER A 141 6.39 11.75 12.02
CA SER A 141 7.81 11.60 12.36
C SER A 141 7.98 11.06 13.77
N TYR A 142 8.79 10.05 13.90
CA TYR A 142 9.28 9.52 15.18
C TYR A 142 10.71 10.01 15.47
N GLY A 143 11.38 10.65 14.50
CA GLY A 143 12.78 11.03 14.67
C GLY A 143 13.65 9.82 15.03
N GLU A 144 14.41 9.93 16.14
CA GLU A 144 15.29 8.87 16.67
C GLU A 144 14.60 7.93 17.67
N GLU A 145 13.32 8.16 18.00
CA GLU A 145 12.63 7.51 19.13
C GLU A 145 12.19 6.07 18.86
N ASP A 146 12.13 5.66 17.59
CA ASP A 146 11.73 4.30 17.19
C ASP A 146 12.79 3.66 16.25
N PRO A 147 13.96 3.26 16.80
CA PRO A 147 15.03 2.65 16.02
C PRO A 147 14.71 1.17 15.70
N VAL A 148 15.00 0.73 14.46
CA VAL A 148 14.93 -0.70 14.08
C VAL A 148 16.26 -1.43 14.33
N ALA A 149 17.36 -0.69 14.43
CA ALA A 149 18.67 -1.23 14.73
C ALA A 149 19.32 -0.48 15.89
N MET A 150 19.71 -1.22 16.91
CA MET A 150 20.39 -0.69 18.07
C MET A 150 21.89 -0.60 17.84
N GLY A 151 22.55 0.37 18.49
CA GLY A 151 24.00 0.56 18.50
C GLY A 151 24.46 1.74 17.66
N SER A 152 25.64 2.26 18.04
CA SER A 152 26.24 3.49 17.52
C SER A 152 27.26 3.16 16.41
N SER A 153 26.78 2.60 15.32
CA SER A 153 27.60 2.29 14.14
C SER A 153 26.86 2.66 12.84
N GLU A 154 27.59 2.86 11.75
CA GLU A 154 26.98 3.12 10.45
C GLU A 154 26.06 1.96 10.00
N ALA A 155 26.37 0.73 10.39
CA ALA A 155 25.52 -0.43 10.13
C ALA A 155 24.12 -0.30 10.77
N SER A 156 24.03 0.24 12.00
CA SER A 156 22.75 0.51 12.67
C SER A 156 22.12 1.82 12.18
N TRP A 157 22.92 2.87 12.08
CA TRP A 157 22.44 4.19 11.65
C TRP A 157 21.81 4.18 10.26
N SER A 158 22.42 3.46 9.31
CA SER A 158 21.88 3.37 7.94
C SER A 158 20.50 2.70 7.89
N GLN A 159 20.20 1.78 8.80
CA GLN A 159 18.89 1.14 8.90
C GLN A 159 17.86 2.06 9.56
N ASN A 160 18.29 2.93 10.48
CA ASN A 160 17.40 3.85 11.17
C ASN A 160 17.02 5.06 10.31
N ARG A 161 17.88 5.50 9.38
CA ARG A 161 17.58 6.60 8.43
C ARG A 161 16.61 6.14 7.35
N ARG A 162 15.31 6.07 7.70
CA ARG A 162 14.30 5.50 6.82
C ARG A 162 12.98 6.26 6.83
N VAL A 163 12.17 6.00 5.83
CA VAL A 163 10.72 6.19 5.86
C VAL A 163 10.08 4.81 5.66
N ALA A 164 9.20 4.43 6.57
CA ALA A 164 8.38 3.24 6.45
C ALA A 164 7.03 3.60 5.83
N ILE A 165 6.56 2.79 4.89
CA ILE A 165 5.27 2.91 4.21
C ILE A 165 4.33 1.86 4.83
N GLN A 166 3.19 2.32 5.43
CA GLN A 166 2.24 1.48 6.19
C GLN A 166 0.85 1.51 5.55
#